data_e047619900aedaa9d2047ac2574258e6
#
_entry.id   e047619900aedaa9d2047ac2574258e6
#
_cell.length_a   1.000
_cell.length_b   1.000
_cell.length_c   1.000
_cell.angle_alpha   90.00
_cell.angle_beta   90.00
_cell.angle_gamma   90.00
#
_symmetry.space_group_name_H-M   'P 1'
#
loop_
_entity.id
_entity.type
_entity.pdbx_description
1 polymer ?
#
loop_
_entity_poly.entity_id
_entity_poly.type
_entity_poly.pdbx_seq_one_letter_code
_entity_poly.pdbx_strand_id
1 'polypeptide(L)'
;MYKLEGGRMKNQKPTWNSQKTHIEKFDVVVVGGGPAGATAAEALAKDGVSVLLLDKGGRIKPCGGAIPPKAIEEFNIPEELLVAKINKAQIVSPKRNKVDIPIENGFVGMVDRENFDEYLRVRAEKNGAVRKIGAFNFISRNKKGNNILVHYSVRNKIEDTESFPETVMTKFIIGADGANSEVVKQEIPDS
;
A
#
# COMPACT_ATOMS: atom_id res chain seq x y z
N MET A 1 -14.41 -36.72 -27.00
CA MET A 1 -13.63 -37.80 -26.37
C MET A 1 -12.35 -37.15 -25.82
N TYR A 2 -12.39 -36.64 -24.56
CA TYR A 2 -11.25 -35.97 -23.94
C TYR A 2 -10.50 -36.97 -23.04
N LYS A 3 -9.25 -37.23 -23.35
CA LYS A 3 -8.35 -38.02 -22.48
C LYS A 3 -7.85 -37.08 -21.37
N LEU A 4 -8.18 -37.39 -20.14
CA LEU A 4 -7.55 -36.86 -18.92
C LEU A 4 -6.28 -37.68 -18.67
N GLU A 5 -5.12 -37.07 -18.93
CA GLU A 5 -3.86 -37.55 -18.38
C GLU A 5 -3.45 -36.61 -17.22
N GLY A 6 -3.19 -37.24 -16.07
CA GLY A 6 -2.84 -36.56 -14.82
C GLY A 6 -1.56 -35.72 -14.96
N GLY A 7 -1.69 -34.43 -14.90
CA GLY A 7 -0.59 -33.48 -14.89
C GLY A 7 -0.80 -32.43 -13.83
N ARG A 8 0.06 -32.43 -12.79
CA ARG A 8 0.25 -31.30 -11.87
C ARG A 8 0.30 -30.02 -12.70
N MET A 9 -0.58 -29.06 -12.38
CA MET A 9 -0.42 -27.70 -12.90
C MET A 9 0.93 -27.17 -12.44
N LYS A 10 1.89 -27.16 -13.31
CA LYS A 10 3.12 -26.40 -13.13
C LYS A 10 2.73 -24.92 -13.18
N ASN A 11 2.91 -24.21 -12.08
CA ASN A 11 2.86 -22.77 -12.04
C ASN A 11 3.86 -22.26 -13.10
N GLN A 12 3.37 -21.98 -14.30
CA GLN A 12 4.18 -21.26 -15.29
C GLN A 12 4.32 -19.84 -14.78
N LYS A 13 5.53 -19.49 -14.36
CA LYS A 13 5.88 -18.08 -14.14
C LYS A 13 5.54 -17.31 -15.40
N PRO A 14 4.88 -16.15 -15.31
CA PRO A 14 4.59 -15.33 -16.49
C PRO A 14 5.88 -15.11 -17.26
N THR A 15 5.86 -15.35 -18.56
CA THR A 15 6.99 -15.03 -19.44
C THR A 15 7.05 -13.51 -19.59
N TRP A 16 7.99 -12.89 -18.87
CA TRP A 16 8.25 -11.46 -18.95
C TRP A 16 8.82 -11.10 -20.32
N ASN A 17 7.98 -10.54 -21.17
CA ASN A 17 8.38 -10.19 -22.54
C ASN A 17 9.22 -8.91 -22.54
N SER A 18 10.48 -9.01 -22.94
CA SER A 18 11.52 -7.97 -22.87
C SER A 18 11.40 -6.88 -23.97
N GLN A 19 10.22 -6.62 -24.51
CA GLN A 19 10.06 -5.68 -25.62
C GLN A 19 9.93 -4.20 -25.26
N LYS A 20 9.96 -3.78 -23.98
CA LYS A 20 10.14 -2.36 -23.63
C LYS A 20 11.63 -2.05 -23.50
N THR A 21 12.19 -1.40 -24.50
CA THR A 21 13.60 -0.96 -24.54
C THR A 21 13.92 0.12 -23.50
N HIS A 22 12.94 0.67 -22.78
CA HIS A 22 13.12 1.72 -21.78
C HIS A 22 12.46 1.31 -20.46
N ILE A 23 13.28 1.00 -19.45
CA ILE A 23 12.82 0.76 -18.07
C ILE A 23 12.70 2.11 -17.35
N GLU A 24 11.51 2.47 -16.88
CA GLU A 24 11.29 3.66 -16.07
C GLU A 24 12.14 3.59 -14.80
N LYS A 25 12.63 4.75 -14.35
CA LYS A 25 13.49 4.86 -13.17
C LYS A 25 12.86 5.76 -12.13
N PHE A 26 12.89 5.31 -10.90
CA PHE A 26 12.49 6.07 -9.72
C PHE A 26 13.59 6.02 -8.67
N ASP A 27 13.69 7.03 -7.84
CA ASP A 27 14.59 6.96 -6.69
C ASP A 27 14.07 5.97 -5.65
N VAL A 28 12.76 5.98 -5.42
CA VAL A 28 12.08 5.11 -4.44
C VAL A 28 10.83 4.49 -5.07
N VAL A 29 10.62 3.19 -4.81
CA VAL A 29 9.34 2.51 -5.04
C VAL A 29 8.72 2.20 -3.69
N VAL A 30 7.50 2.68 -3.46
CA VAL A 30 6.68 2.36 -2.29
C VAL A 30 5.65 1.31 -2.69
N VAL A 31 5.69 0.16 -2.05
CA VAL A 31 4.77 -0.95 -2.30
C VAL A 31 3.68 -0.96 -1.23
N GLY A 32 2.45 -0.71 -1.63
CA GLY A 32 1.27 -0.61 -0.79
C GLY A 32 0.81 0.83 -0.55
N GLY A 33 -0.39 1.15 -1.03
CA GLY A 33 -1.01 2.48 -0.94
C GLY A 33 -1.98 2.63 0.24
N GLY A 34 -1.76 1.89 1.34
CA GLY A 34 -2.44 2.17 2.61
C GLY A 34 -1.90 3.45 3.27
N PRO A 35 -2.40 3.84 4.46
CA PRO A 35 -2.00 5.09 5.11
C PRO A 35 -0.48 5.26 5.23
N ALA A 36 0.24 4.21 5.63
CA ALA A 36 1.69 4.27 5.79
C ALA A 36 2.41 4.55 4.45
N GLY A 37 2.06 3.78 3.39
CA GLY A 37 2.73 3.93 2.10
C GLY A 37 2.36 5.22 1.37
N ALA A 38 1.09 5.62 1.41
CA ALA A 38 0.65 6.87 0.81
C ALA A 38 1.31 8.08 1.49
N THR A 39 1.39 8.08 2.82
CA THR A 39 2.07 9.14 3.58
C THR A 39 3.58 9.17 3.31
N ALA A 40 4.23 8.00 3.25
CA ALA A 40 5.65 7.93 2.91
C ALA A 40 5.92 8.45 1.48
N ALA A 41 5.09 8.05 0.52
CA ALA A 41 5.21 8.54 -0.86
C ALA A 41 4.99 10.04 -0.97
N GLU A 42 4.02 10.60 -0.23
CA GLU A 42 3.79 12.04 -0.16
C GLU A 42 5.00 12.80 0.40
N ALA A 43 5.53 12.35 1.55
CA ALA A 43 6.66 12.99 2.20
C ALA A 43 7.88 13.04 1.27
N LEU A 44 8.23 11.91 0.68
CA LEU A 44 9.35 11.82 -0.27
C LEU A 44 9.15 12.70 -1.50
N ALA A 45 7.94 12.70 -2.07
CA ALA A 45 7.64 13.52 -3.25
C ALA A 45 7.72 15.02 -2.95
N LYS A 46 7.28 15.47 -1.76
CA LYS A 46 7.45 16.87 -1.31
C LYS A 46 8.91 17.28 -1.22
N ASP A 47 9.80 16.36 -0.88
CA ASP A 47 11.25 16.59 -0.84
C ASP A 47 11.92 16.47 -2.22
N GLY A 48 11.13 16.36 -3.29
CA GLY A 48 11.64 16.30 -4.68
C GLY A 48 12.20 14.94 -5.09
N VAL A 49 11.97 13.89 -4.30
CA VAL A 49 12.36 12.51 -4.63
C VAL A 49 11.42 11.96 -5.70
N SER A 50 11.96 11.29 -6.72
CA SER A 50 11.17 10.60 -7.72
C SER A 50 10.60 9.30 -7.13
N VAL A 51 9.27 9.27 -6.88
CA VAL A 51 8.59 8.18 -6.17
C VAL A 51 7.54 7.52 -7.04
N LEU A 52 7.56 6.18 -7.09
CA LEU A 52 6.45 5.37 -7.55
C LEU A 52 5.69 4.80 -6.35
N LEU A 53 4.41 5.12 -6.23
CA LEU A 53 3.46 4.49 -5.31
C LEU A 53 2.71 3.38 -6.04
N LEU A 54 2.99 2.13 -5.68
CA LEU A 54 2.36 0.95 -6.25
C LEU A 54 1.30 0.41 -5.29
N ASP A 55 0.04 0.44 -5.69
CA ASP A 55 -1.08 -0.10 -4.92
C ASP A 55 -1.99 -0.98 -5.77
N LYS A 56 -2.33 -2.15 -5.28
CA LYS A 56 -3.19 -3.09 -6.02
C LYS A 56 -4.66 -2.68 -6.10
N GLY A 57 -5.09 -1.69 -5.29
CA GLY A 57 -6.46 -1.23 -5.23
C GLY A 57 -7.49 -2.26 -4.74
N GLY A 58 -8.74 -1.84 -4.71
CA GLY A 58 -9.91 -2.72 -4.60
C GLY A 58 -10.15 -3.43 -3.26
N ARG A 59 -9.28 -3.28 -2.25
CA ARG A 59 -9.48 -3.90 -0.93
C ARG A 59 -9.55 -2.85 0.17
N ILE A 60 -10.74 -2.70 0.73
CA ILE A 60 -10.93 -1.97 1.99
C ILE A 60 -10.40 -2.85 3.12
N LYS A 61 -9.45 -2.36 3.91
CA LYS A 61 -8.97 -3.10 5.07
C LYS A 61 -10.01 -3.07 6.19
N PRO A 62 -10.36 -4.19 6.80
CA PRO A 62 -11.24 -4.22 7.96
C PRO A 62 -10.54 -3.53 9.13
N CYS A 63 -10.94 -2.30 9.41
CA CYS A 63 -10.39 -1.49 10.48
C CYS A 63 -11.49 -0.52 10.94
N GLY A 64 -11.59 -0.29 12.24
CA GLY A 64 -12.56 0.67 12.79
C GLY A 64 -12.29 2.13 12.41
N GLY A 65 -11.15 2.42 11.78
CA GLY A 65 -10.82 3.76 11.30
C GLY A 65 -10.51 4.76 12.41
N ALA A 66 -10.14 4.31 13.60
CA ALA A 66 -9.82 5.20 14.72
C ALA A 66 -8.46 5.88 14.51
N ILE A 67 -8.44 7.20 14.56
CA ILE A 67 -7.23 8.03 14.44
C ILE A 67 -7.09 8.88 15.68
N PRO A 68 -5.93 8.80 16.41
CA PRO A 68 -5.70 9.60 17.61
C PRO A 68 -5.57 11.10 17.26
N PRO A 69 -5.87 12.00 18.21
CA PRO A 69 -5.81 13.46 18.01
C PRO A 69 -4.46 13.92 17.45
N LYS A 70 -3.38 13.41 18.01
CA LYS A 70 -2.02 13.74 17.57
C LYS A 70 -1.78 13.43 16.08
N ALA A 71 -2.28 12.30 15.58
CA ALA A 71 -2.11 11.96 14.16
C ALA A 71 -2.97 12.86 13.25
N ILE A 72 -4.15 13.29 13.70
CA ILE A 72 -4.98 14.23 12.96
C ILE A 72 -4.23 15.55 12.76
N GLU A 73 -3.62 16.07 13.82
CA GLU A 73 -2.83 17.30 13.79
C GLU A 73 -1.53 17.13 12.97
N GLU A 74 -0.72 16.13 13.29
CA GLU A 74 0.61 15.91 12.71
C GLU A 74 0.55 15.68 11.18
N PHE A 75 -0.46 14.94 10.72
CA PHE A 75 -0.64 14.64 9.30
C PHE A 75 -1.66 15.56 8.60
N ASN A 76 -2.11 16.63 9.26
CA ASN A 76 -3.08 17.57 8.72
C ASN A 76 -4.28 16.86 8.07
N ILE A 77 -4.92 15.98 8.84
CA ILE A 77 -6.10 15.24 8.37
C ILE A 77 -7.30 16.17 8.34
N PRO A 78 -7.93 16.39 7.17
CA PRO A 78 -9.09 17.26 7.06
C PRO A 78 -10.27 16.77 7.90
N GLU A 79 -10.97 17.73 8.50
CA GLU A 79 -12.11 17.42 9.38
C GLU A 79 -13.26 16.71 8.64
N GLU A 80 -13.46 17.01 7.38
CA GLU A 80 -14.47 16.41 6.51
C GLU A 80 -14.28 14.90 6.28
N LEU A 81 -13.10 14.37 6.57
CA LEU A 81 -12.85 12.92 6.53
C LEU A 81 -13.24 12.21 7.82
N LEU A 82 -13.56 12.96 8.87
CA LEU A 82 -13.96 12.41 10.16
C LEU A 82 -15.48 12.14 10.14
N VAL A 83 -15.84 10.87 10.07
CA VAL A 83 -17.26 10.44 10.11
C VAL A 83 -17.84 10.48 11.52
N ALA A 84 -16.99 10.45 12.55
CA ALA A 84 -17.37 10.64 13.94
C ALA A 84 -16.20 11.12 14.80
N LYS A 85 -16.50 11.81 15.90
CA LYS A 85 -15.56 12.22 16.95
C LYS A 85 -15.95 11.57 18.26
N ILE A 86 -15.07 10.76 18.81
CA ILE A 86 -15.29 9.98 20.04
C ILE A 86 -14.50 10.60 21.16
N ASN A 87 -15.20 11.05 22.21
CA ASN A 87 -14.59 11.64 23.41
C ASN A 87 -14.57 10.71 24.62
N LYS A 88 -15.11 9.49 24.46
CA LYS A 88 -15.19 8.51 25.53
C LYS A 88 -15.08 7.09 24.97
N ALA A 89 -14.29 6.24 25.61
CA ALA A 89 -14.23 4.82 25.38
C ALA A 89 -14.90 4.06 26.51
N GLN A 90 -15.60 2.97 26.22
CA GLN A 90 -16.17 2.07 27.24
C GLN A 90 -15.48 0.71 27.15
N ILE A 91 -14.88 0.30 28.26
CA ILE A 91 -14.34 -1.06 28.40
C ILE A 91 -15.37 -1.93 29.10
N VAL A 92 -15.64 -3.09 28.54
CA VAL A 92 -16.57 -4.07 29.11
C VAL A 92 -15.79 -5.33 29.45
N SER A 93 -15.80 -5.72 30.73
CA SER A 93 -15.16 -6.96 31.20
C SER A 93 -15.97 -8.20 30.78
N PRO A 94 -15.37 -9.41 30.81
CA PRO A 94 -16.12 -10.66 30.61
C PRO A 94 -17.31 -10.84 31.57
N LYS A 95 -17.23 -10.28 32.79
CA LYS A 95 -18.32 -10.25 33.78
C LYS A 95 -19.33 -9.11 33.54
N ARG A 96 -19.27 -8.45 32.36
CA ARG A 96 -20.12 -7.30 31.99
C ARG A 96 -20.00 -6.04 32.86
N ASN A 97 -18.95 -5.93 33.66
CA ASN A 97 -18.65 -4.66 34.33
C ASN A 97 -18.17 -3.65 33.28
N LYS A 98 -18.68 -2.43 33.37
CA LYS A 98 -18.39 -1.35 32.41
C LYS A 98 -17.59 -0.26 33.09
N VAL A 99 -16.55 0.20 32.41
CA VAL A 99 -15.74 1.35 32.82
C VAL A 99 -15.68 2.32 31.66
N ASP A 100 -16.09 3.55 31.89
CA ASP A 100 -15.97 4.64 30.93
C ASP A 100 -14.64 5.35 31.12
N ILE A 101 -13.89 5.50 30.05
CA ILE A 101 -12.61 6.20 30.01
C ILE A 101 -12.79 7.45 29.16
N PRO A 102 -12.79 8.65 29.77
CA PRO A 102 -12.82 9.89 29.00
C PRO A 102 -11.51 10.06 28.22
N ILE A 103 -11.59 10.64 27.03
CA ILE A 103 -10.43 11.04 26.24
C ILE A 103 -10.16 12.50 26.58
N GLU A 104 -9.15 12.72 27.44
CA GLU A 104 -8.80 14.05 27.89
C GLU A 104 -8.12 14.87 26.79
N ASN A 105 -8.43 16.15 26.70
CA ASN A 105 -7.82 17.13 25.79
C ASN A 105 -7.95 16.79 24.28
N GLY A 106 -9.06 16.18 23.87
CA GLY A 106 -9.28 15.90 22.47
C GLY A 106 -10.38 14.87 22.20
N PHE A 107 -10.29 14.26 21.05
CA PHE A 107 -11.18 13.20 20.61
C PHE A 107 -10.43 12.21 19.73
N VAL A 108 -10.88 10.98 19.66
CA VAL A 108 -10.47 10.03 18.60
C VAL A 108 -11.35 10.27 17.38
N GLY A 109 -10.75 10.62 16.26
CA GLY A 109 -11.44 10.71 14.99
C GLY A 109 -11.72 9.33 14.42
N MET A 110 -12.91 9.14 13.86
CA MET A 110 -13.24 7.94 13.10
C MET A 110 -13.29 8.29 11.62
N VAL A 111 -12.67 7.47 10.78
CA VAL A 111 -12.68 7.66 9.32
C VAL A 111 -13.28 6.45 8.63
N ASP A 112 -13.92 6.71 7.49
CA ASP A 112 -14.20 5.66 6.52
C ASP A 112 -12.89 5.35 5.74
N ARG A 113 -12.42 4.11 5.86
CA ARG A 113 -11.14 3.69 5.29
C ARG A 113 -11.10 3.75 3.78
N GLU A 114 -12.21 3.59 3.10
CA GLU A 114 -12.27 3.70 1.64
C GLU A 114 -11.91 5.13 1.20
N ASN A 115 -12.63 6.10 1.73
CA ASN A 115 -12.44 7.51 1.43
C ASN A 115 -11.11 8.04 1.97
N PHE A 116 -10.74 7.63 3.16
CA PHE A 116 -9.51 8.08 3.82
C PHE A 116 -8.25 7.59 3.10
N ASP A 117 -8.17 6.28 2.79
CA ASP A 117 -7.01 5.72 2.11
C ASP A 117 -6.88 6.32 0.69
N GLU A 118 -8.00 6.53 0.00
CA GLU A 118 -7.98 7.16 -1.33
C GLU A 118 -7.55 8.63 -1.25
N TYR A 119 -8.05 9.38 -0.27
CA TYR A 119 -7.59 10.75 -0.04
C TYR A 119 -6.07 10.84 0.12
N LEU A 120 -5.46 9.95 0.91
CA LEU A 120 -4.02 9.93 1.12
C LEU A 120 -3.25 9.59 -0.18
N ARG A 121 -3.75 8.66 -0.99
CA ARG A 121 -3.16 8.32 -2.29
C ARG A 121 -3.21 9.50 -3.27
N VAL A 122 -4.36 10.15 -3.38
CA VAL A 122 -4.54 11.36 -4.20
C VAL A 122 -3.66 12.50 -3.71
N ARG A 123 -3.52 12.66 -2.39
CA ARG A 123 -2.65 13.67 -1.79
C ARG A 123 -1.18 13.42 -2.13
N ALA A 124 -0.72 12.17 -2.10
CA ALA A 124 0.62 11.80 -2.54
C ALA A 124 0.85 12.13 -4.03
N GLU A 125 -0.10 11.80 -4.87
CA GLU A 125 -0.05 12.07 -6.32
C GLU A 125 -0.02 13.59 -6.61
N LYS A 126 -0.85 14.38 -5.94
CA LYS A 126 -0.84 15.85 -6.04
C LYS A 126 0.48 16.49 -5.62
N ASN A 127 1.23 15.84 -4.74
CA ASN A 127 2.56 16.27 -4.29
C ASN A 127 3.71 15.71 -5.14
N GLY A 128 3.40 15.02 -6.25
CA GLY A 128 4.39 14.60 -7.24
C GLY A 128 4.73 13.10 -7.26
N ALA A 129 4.15 12.27 -6.40
CA ALA A 129 4.32 10.83 -6.50
C ALA A 129 3.60 10.30 -7.76
N VAL A 130 4.25 9.42 -8.52
CA VAL A 130 3.60 8.68 -9.60
C VAL A 130 2.84 7.50 -8.98
N ARG A 131 1.54 7.43 -9.24
CA ARG A 131 0.71 6.33 -8.76
C ARG A 131 0.42 5.34 -9.86
N LYS A 132 0.56 4.04 -9.58
CA LYS A 132 0.12 2.95 -10.47
C LYS A 132 -0.75 1.94 -9.73
N ILE A 133 -1.83 1.53 -10.39
CA ILE A 133 -2.69 0.44 -9.90
C ILE A 133 -2.04 -0.87 -10.30
N GLY A 134 -1.39 -1.54 -9.34
CA GLY A 134 -0.67 -2.76 -9.64
C GLY A 134 -0.30 -3.58 -8.42
N ALA A 135 -0.11 -4.86 -8.64
CA ALA A 135 0.29 -5.82 -7.63
C ALA A 135 1.79 -6.09 -7.73
N PHE A 136 2.51 -5.88 -6.64
CA PHE A 136 3.90 -6.29 -6.51
C PHE A 136 4.04 -7.80 -6.69
N ASN A 137 5.05 -8.23 -7.45
CA ASN A 137 5.32 -9.64 -7.68
C ASN A 137 6.64 -10.06 -7.04
N PHE A 138 7.75 -9.47 -7.45
CA PHE A 138 9.06 -9.79 -6.90
C PHE A 138 10.11 -8.72 -7.24
N ILE A 139 11.24 -8.84 -6.56
CA ILE A 139 12.44 -8.02 -6.78
C ILE A 139 13.52 -8.86 -7.43
N SER A 140 14.27 -8.25 -8.34
CA SER A 140 15.56 -8.78 -8.79
C SER A 140 16.64 -7.70 -8.74
N ARG A 141 17.90 -8.12 -8.60
CA ARG A 141 19.04 -7.22 -8.56
C ARG A 141 19.97 -7.48 -9.73
N ASN A 142 20.44 -6.41 -10.34
CA ASN A 142 21.45 -6.54 -11.39
C ASN A 142 22.81 -6.89 -10.73
N LYS A 143 23.49 -7.92 -11.22
CA LYS A 143 24.79 -8.40 -10.73
C LYS A 143 25.89 -7.34 -10.77
N LYS A 144 25.73 -6.25 -11.52
CA LYS A 144 26.74 -5.19 -11.73
C LYS A 144 26.39 -3.83 -11.12
N GLY A 145 25.29 -3.69 -10.39
CA GLY A 145 24.86 -2.40 -9.85
C GLY A 145 23.98 -2.49 -8.62
N ASN A 146 23.92 -1.42 -7.84
CA ASN A 146 23.08 -1.29 -6.65
C ASN A 146 21.59 -1.06 -6.99
N ASN A 147 21.19 -1.21 -8.25
CA ASN A 147 19.83 -0.96 -8.68
C ASN A 147 18.93 -2.18 -8.46
N ILE A 148 17.77 -1.92 -7.92
CA ILE A 148 16.70 -2.89 -7.71
C ILE A 148 15.76 -2.83 -8.92
N LEU A 149 15.40 -3.99 -9.48
CA LEU A 149 14.34 -4.11 -10.45
C LEU A 149 13.09 -4.60 -9.71
N VAL A 150 12.05 -3.79 -9.71
CA VAL A 150 10.76 -4.12 -9.11
C VAL A 150 9.82 -4.59 -10.22
N HIS A 151 9.38 -5.84 -10.11
CA HIS A 151 8.46 -6.47 -11.05
C HIS A 151 7.06 -6.49 -10.46
N TYR A 152 6.09 -6.03 -11.23
CA TYR A 152 4.70 -5.95 -10.80
C TYR A 152 3.74 -6.15 -11.97
N SER A 153 2.49 -6.43 -11.66
CA SER A 153 1.42 -6.56 -12.64
C SER A 153 0.51 -5.36 -12.54
N VAL A 154 0.43 -4.55 -13.61
CA VAL A 154 -0.39 -3.35 -13.67
C VAL A 154 -1.77 -3.64 -14.23
N ARG A 155 -2.78 -2.94 -13.74
CA ARG A 155 -4.13 -2.86 -14.31
C ARG A 155 -4.43 -1.41 -14.68
N ASN A 156 -5.18 -1.20 -15.76
CA ASN A 156 -5.59 0.16 -16.17
C ASN A 156 -6.65 0.72 -15.21
N LYS A 157 -7.53 -0.16 -14.71
CA LYS A 157 -8.55 0.16 -13.70
C LYS A 157 -8.59 -0.93 -12.63
N ILE A 158 -9.16 -0.60 -11.49
CA ILE A 158 -9.30 -1.55 -10.36
C ILE A 158 -10.15 -2.76 -10.74
N GLU A 159 -11.19 -2.55 -11.55
CA GLU A 159 -12.16 -3.56 -11.99
C GLU A 159 -11.61 -4.49 -13.08
N ASP A 160 -10.49 -4.14 -13.71
CA ASP A 160 -9.93 -4.93 -14.80
C ASP A 160 -9.49 -6.31 -14.29
N THR A 161 -9.89 -7.35 -14.99
CA THR A 161 -9.43 -8.73 -14.76
C THR A 161 -8.08 -8.99 -15.39
N GLU A 162 -7.77 -8.29 -16.49
CA GLU A 162 -6.48 -8.40 -17.18
C GLU A 162 -5.43 -7.54 -16.49
N SER A 163 -4.24 -8.09 -16.37
CA SER A 163 -3.07 -7.38 -15.86
C SER A 163 -1.86 -7.63 -16.74
N PHE A 164 -1.04 -6.60 -16.89
CA PHE A 164 0.15 -6.64 -17.73
C PHE A 164 1.41 -6.55 -16.87
N PRO A 165 2.44 -7.35 -17.21
CA PRO A 165 3.70 -7.30 -16.49
C PRO A 165 4.46 -6.00 -16.81
N GLU A 166 4.92 -5.32 -15.77
CA GLU A 166 5.80 -4.16 -15.87
C GLU A 166 7.01 -4.32 -14.95
N THR A 167 8.06 -3.57 -15.29
CA THR A 167 9.30 -3.53 -14.50
C THR A 167 9.78 -2.09 -14.41
N VAL A 168 10.14 -1.66 -13.21
CA VAL A 168 10.81 -0.37 -12.98
C VAL A 168 12.13 -0.60 -12.26
N MET A 169 13.04 0.35 -12.42
CA MET A 169 14.33 0.37 -11.72
C MET A 169 14.27 1.39 -10.59
N THR A 170 14.83 1.04 -9.44
CA THR A 170 14.89 1.94 -8.30
C THR A 170 16.19 1.75 -7.49
N LYS A 171 16.50 2.75 -6.65
CA LYS A 171 17.60 2.67 -5.67
C LYS A 171 17.12 2.07 -4.35
N PHE A 172 15.89 2.43 -3.94
CA PHE A 172 15.30 2.03 -2.66
C PHE A 172 13.89 1.50 -2.86
N ILE A 173 13.49 0.59 -1.97
CA ILE A 173 12.13 0.09 -1.89
C ILE A 173 11.62 0.25 -0.46
N ILE A 174 10.37 0.67 -0.33
CA ILE A 174 9.65 0.74 0.95
C ILE A 174 8.51 -0.28 0.89
N GLY A 175 8.57 -1.31 1.73
CA GLY A 175 7.47 -2.26 1.91
C GLY A 175 6.43 -1.69 2.87
N ALA A 176 5.26 -1.33 2.35
CA ALA A 176 4.10 -0.84 3.10
C ALA A 176 2.84 -1.66 2.78
N ASP A 177 3.01 -2.90 2.35
CA ASP A 177 2.00 -3.81 1.83
C ASP A 177 1.27 -4.60 2.93
N GLY A 178 1.53 -4.24 4.20
CA GLY A 178 0.78 -4.70 5.37
C GLY A 178 1.38 -5.91 6.06
N ALA A 179 0.63 -6.52 6.98
CA ALA A 179 1.11 -7.58 7.87
C ALA A 179 1.62 -8.84 7.15
N ASN A 180 1.11 -9.13 5.95
CA ASN A 180 1.56 -10.25 5.12
C ASN A 180 2.41 -9.74 3.95
N SER A 181 3.38 -8.87 4.25
CA SER A 181 4.22 -8.21 3.26
C SER A 181 4.97 -9.19 2.36
N GLU A 182 4.76 -9.09 1.07
CA GLU A 182 5.54 -9.86 0.08
C GLU A 182 6.95 -9.27 -0.10
N VAL A 183 7.12 -7.98 0.16
CA VAL A 183 8.44 -7.33 0.16
C VAL A 183 9.29 -7.90 1.29
N VAL A 184 8.73 -7.99 2.51
CA VAL A 184 9.43 -8.54 3.69
C VAL A 184 9.83 -10.00 3.46
N LYS A 185 8.93 -10.83 2.95
CA LYS A 185 9.23 -12.26 2.67
C LYS A 185 10.40 -12.48 1.71
N GLN A 186 10.63 -11.53 0.82
CA GLN A 186 11.73 -11.64 -0.15
C GLN A 186 13.04 -11.02 0.35
N GLU A 187 12.95 -9.95 1.14
CA GLU A 187 14.12 -9.17 1.54
C GLU A 187 14.66 -9.51 2.91
N ILE A 188 13.81 -10.07 3.78
CA ILE A 188 14.15 -10.45 5.15
C ILE A 188 13.73 -11.90 5.34
N PRO A 189 14.56 -12.87 4.88
CA PRO A 189 14.31 -14.28 5.14
C PRO A 189 14.22 -14.51 6.65
N ASP A 190 13.32 -15.37 7.08
CA ASP A 190 13.09 -15.75 8.48
C ASP A 190 12.40 -14.67 9.36
N SER A 191 11.67 -13.72 8.76
CA SER A 191 10.87 -12.72 9.48
C SER A 191 9.41 -13.12 9.66
#